data_50e2a624e8f2a884b0e32ba304ec7854
#
_entry.id   50e2a624e8f2a884b0e32ba304ec7854
#
_cell.length_a   1.000
_cell.length_b   1.000
_cell.length_c   1.000
_cell.angle_alpha   90.00
_cell.angle_beta   90.00
_cell.angle_gamma   90.00
#
_symmetry.space_group_name_H-M   'P 1'
#
loop_
_entity.id
_entity.type
_entity.pdbx_description
1 polymer ?
#
loop_
_entity_poly.entity_id
_entity_poly.type
_entity_poly.pdbx_seq_one_letter_code
_entity_poly.pdbx_strand_id
1 'polypeptide(L)'
;DMSVQDIIKAMDDNLNAKSRILTSKMVVHGRRSTRTIESQNWIVGTDYAFTEYLSPPREAGTKMLKLGAKLWTYSPQTDRVIQISGHMLRQSVMGSDMSCNDMMEDRPLMELYDAKLEGSVEIDGRDHWIMLLEAKEKGLSYPKRRAWIDKEYLLPMKEELYAKSGKLLKTASMDGIKKVQGRWFPTRFIFKDELKRNSKGTEWIMGEIQFDADIPESRFEKGRLRK
;
A
#
# COMPACT_ATOMS: atom_id res chain seq x y z
N ASP A 1 26.81 11.21 -5.82
CA ASP A 1 25.37 11.53 -5.72
C ASP A 1 24.59 10.46 -6.49
N MET A 2 23.54 9.94 -5.89
CA MET A 2 22.65 8.95 -6.53
C MET A 2 21.81 9.63 -7.61
N SER A 3 21.64 8.95 -8.74
CA SER A 3 20.68 9.42 -9.76
C SER A 3 19.23 9.23 -9.28
N VAL A 4 18.29 9.94 -9.90
CA VAL A 4 16.85 9.78 -9.61
C VAL A 4 16.42 8.32 -9.80
N GLN A 5 16.91 7.67 -10.84
CA GLN A 5 16.62 6.28 -11.14
C GLN A 5 17.14 5.33 -10.06
N ASP A 6 18.37 5.58 -9.57
CA ASP A 6 18.97 4.77 -8.50
C ASP A 6 18.18 4.92 -7.19
N ILE A 7 17.73 6.13 -6.87
CA ILE A 7 16.91 6.40 -5.68
C ILE A 7 15.60 5.63 -5.76
N ILE A 8 14.88 5.71 -6.88
CA ILE A 8 13.59 5.02 -7.06
C ILE A 8 13.80 3.51 -7.00
N LYS A 9 14.83 3.01 -7.68
CA LYS A 9 15.16 1.58 -7.64
C LYS A 9 15.44 1.10 -6.22
N ALA A 10 16.20 1.85 -5.45
CA ALA A 10 16.50 1.51 -4.06
C ALA A 10 15.24 1.51 -3.17
N MET A 11 14.33 2.46 -3.39
CA MET A 11 13.03 2.47 -2.71
C MET A 11 12.20 1.23 -3.04
N ASP A 12 12.10 0.92 -4.34
CA ASP A 12 11.35 -0.26 -4.80
C ASP A 12 11.98 -1.56 -4.25
N ASP A 13 13.30 -1.67 -4.24
CA ASP A 13 14.02 -2.83 -3.68
C ASP A 13 13.77 -3.00 -2.16
N ASN A 14 13.60 -1.91 -1.42
CA ASN A 14 13.27 -1.97 0.01
C ASN A 14 11.82 -2.37 0.27
N LEU A 15 10.88 -1.85 -0.52
CA LEU A 15 9.45 -2.04 -0.29
C LEU A 15 8.90 -3.30 -0.98
N ASN A 16 9.45 -3.66 -2.13
CA ASN A 16 8.96 -4.75 -2.98
C ASN A 16 10.00 -5.86 -3.12
N ALA A 17 9.80 -6.96 -2.42
CA ALA A 17 10.56 -8.18 -2.62
C ALA A 17 9.91 -9.07 -3.69
N LYS A 18 10.61 -10.14 -4.13
CA LYS A 18 10.00 -11.16 -5.00
C LYS A 18 8.70 -11.71 -4.43
N SER A 19 8.70 -11.97 -3.13
CA SER A 19 7.52 -12.41 -2.39
C SER A 19 7.55 -11.87 -0.96
N ARG A 20 6.37 -11.80 -0.34
CA ARG A 20 6.21 -11.38 1.05
C ARG A 20 5.11 -12.19 1.71
N ILE A 21 5.36 -12.65 2.91
CA ILE A 21 4.33 -13.16 3.82
C ILE A 21 4.34 -12.26 5.04
N LEU A 22 3.22 -11.67 5.38
CA LEU A 22 3.14 -10.76 6.52
C LEU A 22 1.77 -10.78 7.20
N THR A 23 1.80 -10.53 8.51
CA THR A 23 0.63 -10.16 9.27
C THR A 23 0.54 -8.65 9.40
N SER A 24 -0.65 -8.09 9.44
CA SER A 24 -0.86 -6.67 9.68
C SER A 24 -2.10 -6.39 10.50
N LYS A 25 -2.09 -5.26 11.19
CA LYS A 25 -3.25 -4.67 11.86
C LYS A 25 -3.58 -3.37 11.16
N MET A 26 -4.78 -3.27 10.63
CA MET A 26 -5.32 -2.05 10.07
C MET A 26 -6.19 -1.37 11.12
N VAL A 27 -5.79 -0.16 11.55
CA VAL A 27 -6.53 0.64 12.52
C VAL A 27 -7.33 1.70 11.77
N VAL A 28 -8.64 1.53 11.72
CA VAL A 28 -9.57 2.42 11.05
C VAL A 28 -10.24 3.32 12.07
N HIS A 29 -9.96 4.61 11.99
CA HIS A 29 -10.53 5.62 12.87
C HIS A 29 -11.87 6.13 12.32
N GLY A 30 -12.97 5.61 12.85
CA GLY A 30 -14.32 6.10 12.54
C GLY A 30 -14.73 7.30 13.40
N ARG A 31 -15.90 7.87 13.09
CA ARG A 31 -16.43 9.01 13.84
C ARG A 31 -16.72 8.69 15.31
N ARG A 32 -17.19 7.49 15.60
CA ARG A 32 -17.66 7.08 16.94
C ARG A 32 -16.78 6.02 17.59
N SER A 33 -16.04 5.28 16.79
CA SER A 33 -15.23 4.16 17.27
C SER A 33 -14.03 3.93 16.38
N THR A 34 -12.99 3.34 16.95
CA THR A 34 -11.83 2.84 16.24
C THR A 34 -11.96 1.33 16.10
N ARG A 35 -11.73 0.81 14.89
CA ARG A 35 -11.73 -0.64 14.61
C ARG A 35 -10.32 -1.08 14.24
N THR A 36 -9.93 -2.22 14.79
CA THR A 36 -8.68 -2.88 14.42
C THR A 36 -9.00 -4.16 13.67
N ILE A 37 -8.50 -4.28 12.45
CA ILE A 37 -8.74 -5.41 11.56
C ILE A 37 -7.40 -6.10 11.32
N GLU A 38 -7.29 -7.35 11.74
CA GLU A 38 -6.08 -8.16 11.54
C GLU A 38 -6.16 -8.96 10.25
N SER A 39 -5.05 -9.09 9.56
CA SER A 39 -4.96 -9.88 8.33
C SER A 39 -3.64 -10.63 8.20
N GLN A 40 -3.71 -11.71 7.44
CA GLN A 40 -2.57 -12.46 6.92
C GLN A 40 -2.51 -12.22 5.41
N ASN A 41 -1.31 -11.94 4.91
CA ASN A 41 -1.11 -11.57 3.51
C ASN A 41 0.00 -12.40 2.88
N TRP A 42 -0.24 -12.85 1.64
CA TRP A 42 0.73 -13.51 0.77
C TRP A 42 0.81 -12.73 -0.53
N ILE A 43 1.98 -12.31 -0.92
CA ILE A 43 2.19 -11.45 -2.08
C ILE A 43 3.37 -11.97 -2.89
N VAL A 44 3.17 -12.13 -4.21
CA VAL A 44 4.23 -12.47 -5.15
C VAL A 44 4.28 -11.42 -6.26
N GLY A 45 5.39 -10.73 -6.34
CA GLY A 45 5.59 -9.64 -7.31
C GLY A 45 4.54 -8.53 -7.15
N THR A 46 4.09 -8.02 -8.28
CA THR A 46 3.03 -7.00 -8.36
C THR A 46 1.68 -7.56 -8.80
N ASP A 47 1.64 -8.84 -9.19
CA ASP A 47 0.48 -9.45 -9.84
C ASP A 47 -0.36 -10.35 -8.95
N TYR A 48 0.23 -10.87 -7.87
CA TYR A 48 -0.45 -11.87 -7.04
C TYR A 48 -0.49 -11.43 -5.58
N ALA A 49 -1.69 -11.33 -5.04
CA ALA A 49 -1.88 -11.08 -3.61
C ALA A 49 -3.10 -11.86 -3.10
N PHE A 50 -2.94 -12.48 -1.95
CA PHE A 50 -4.02 -13.13 -1.22
C PHE A 50 -4.04 -12.57 0.20
N THR A 51 -5.19 -12.06 0.63
CA THR A 51 -5.40 -11.53 1.97
C THR A 51 -6.51 -12.29 2.65
N GLU A 52 -6.26 -12.75 3.86
CA GLU A 52 -7.27 -13.31 4.75
C GLU A 52 -7.41 -12.42 5.97
N TYR A 53 -8.62 -11.95 6.23
CA TYR A 53 -8.95 -11.18 7.42
C TYR A 53 -9.24 -12.13 8.58
N LEU A 54 -8.58 -11.91 9.71
CA LEU A 54 -8.58 -12.84 10.86
C LEU A 54 -9.46 -12.34 11.99
N SER A 55 -9.57 -11.03 12.16
CA SER A 55 -10.36 -10.38 13.21
C SER A 55 -10.78 -8.97 12.79
N PRO A 56 -11.79 -8.37 13.42
CA PRO A 56 -12.65 -8.93 14.46
C PRO A 56 -13.57 -10.05 13.91
N PRO A 57 -14.35 -10.76 14.76
CA PRO A 57 -15.22 -11.87 14.32
C PRO A 57 -16.12 -11.54 13.14
N ARG A 58 -16.57 -10.30 13.05
CA ARG A 58 -17.38 -9.80 11.93
C ARG A 58 -16.67 -9.88 10.59
N GLU A 59 -15.36 -9.68 10.57
CA GLU A 59 -14.54 -9.66 9.35
C GLU A 59 -13.80 -10.99 9.13
N ALA A 60 -13.72 -11.84 10.16
CA ALA A 60 -12.98 -13.09 10.09
C ALA A 60 -13.48 -14.01 8.97
N GLY A 61 -12.55 -14.52 8.16
CA GLY A 61 -12.83 -15.39 7.02
C GLY A 61 -13.15 -14.62 5.73
N THR A 62 -13.29 -13.30 5.75
CA THR A 62 -13.29 -12.49 4.53
C THR A 62 -11.94 -12.62 3.86
N LYS A 63 -11.92 -12.84 2.55
CA LYS A 63 -10.70 -13.04 1.77
C LYS A 63 -10.72 -12.17 0.52
N MET A 64 -9.56 -11.73 0.09
CA MET A 64 -9.38 -11.00 -1.15
C MET A 64 -8.28 -11.64 -1.97
N LEU A 65 -8.48 -11.72 -3.27
CA LEU A 65 -7.52 -12.28 -4.22
C LEU A 65 -7.30 -11.30 -5.37
N LYS A 66 -6.04 -10.89 -5.55
CA LYS A 66 -5.58 -10.14 -6.71
C LYS A 66 -4.85 -11.08 -7.66
N LEU A 67 -5.28 -11.08 -8.92
CA LEU A 67 -4.59 -11.73 -10.04
C LEU A 67 -4.42 -10.73 -11.17
N GLY A 68 -3.23 -10.15 -11.30
CA GLY A 68 -2.96 -9.07 -12.24
C GLY A 68 -3.88 -7.86 -12.00
N ALA A 69 -4.64 -7.47 -13.00
CA ALA A 69 -5.59 -6.36 -12.92
C ALA A 69 -6.96 -6.74 -12.32
N LYS A 70 -7.15 -7.95 -11.88
CA LYS A 70 -8.43 -8.45 -11.36
C LYS A 70 -8.39 -8.64 -9.86
N LEU A 71 -9.48 -8.27 -9.19
CA LEU A 71 -9.66 -8.39 -7.75
C LEU A 71 -10.98 -9.09 -7.45
N TRP A 72 -10.92 -10.11 -6.58
CA TRP A 72 -12.10 -10.79 -6.03
C TRP A 72 -12.12 -10.66 -4.52
N THR A 73 -13.33 -10.64 -3.97
CA THR A 73 -13.56 -10.75 -2.54
C THR A 73 -14.51 -11.90 -2.25
N TYR A 74 -14.28 -12.58 -1.13
CA TYR A 74 -15.16 -13.60 -0.59
C TYR A 74 -15.71 -13.13 0.75
N SER A 75 -17.03 -13.26 0.93
CA SER A 75 -17.72 -13.01 2.20
C SER A 75 -18.25 -14.31 2.78
N PRO A 76 -17.78 -14.74 3.96
CA PRO A 76 -18.29 -15.94 4.60
C PRO A 76 -19.74 -15.82 5.05
N GLN A 77 -20.23 -14.60 5.33
CA GLN A 77 -21.62 -14.36 5.75
C GLN A 77 -22.63 -14.68 4.63
N THR A 78 -22.23 -14.49 3.38
CA THR A 78 -23.11 -14.72 2.22
C THR A 78 -22.65 -15.88 1.36
N ASP A 79 -21.51 -16.49 1.66
CA ASP A 79 -20.83 -17.51 0.86
C ASP A 79 -20.67 -17.09 -0.62
N ARG A 80 -20.40 -15.82 -0.89
CA ARG A 80 -20.26 -15.28 -2.23
C ARG A 80 -18.86 -14.86 -2.54
N VAL A 81 -18.41 -15.17 -3.76
CA VAL A 81 -17.23 -14.63 -4.41
C VAL A 81 -17.68 -13.58 -5.42
N ILE A 82 -17.22 -12.36 -5.26
CA ILE A 82 -17.57 -11.23 -6.13
C ILE A 82 -16.30 -10.65 -6.72
N GLN A 83 -16.30 -10.39 -8.03
CA GLN A 83 -15.24 -9.61 -8.67
C GLN A 83 -15.48 -8.12 -8.42
N ILE A 84 -14.47 -7.44 -7.89
CA ILE A 84 -14.48 -5.99 -7.70
C ILE A 84 -13.95 -5.35 -8.98
N SER A 85 -14.80 -4.61 -9.69
CA SER A 85 -14.44 -4.01 -10.99
C SER A 85 -15.14 -2.68 -11.22
N GLY A 86 -14.66 -1.92 -12.22
CA GLY A 86 -15.22 -0.63 -12.58
C GLY A 86 -15.25 0.35 -11.40
N HIS A 87 -16.39 1.01 -11.19
CA HIS A 87 -16.56 2.00 -10.11
C HIS A 87 -16.44 1.39 -8.71
N MET A 88 -16.64 0.09 -8.53
CA MET A 88 -16.45 -0.61 -7.25
C MET A 88 -15.00 -0.50 -6.74
N LEU A 89 -14.04 -0.38 -7.64
CA LEU A 89 -12.62 -0.18 -7.27
C LEU A 89 -12.36 1.14 -6.54
N ARG A 90 -13.27 2.10 -6.61
CA ARG A 90 -13.19 3.37 -5.88
C ARG A 90 -13.66 3.26 -4.43
N GLN A 91 -14.29 2.16 -4.06
CA GLN A 91 -14.76 1.92 -2.70
C GLN A 91 -13.59 1.74 -1.74
N SER A 92 -13.81 2.14 -0.50
CA SER A 92 -12.82 1.94 0.57
C SER A 92 -12.71 0.48 0.96
N VAL A 93 -11.47 0.02 1.19
CA VAL A 93 -11.20 -1.30 1.77
C VAL A 93 -11.59 -1.27 3.25
N MET A 94 -12.56 -2.07 3.66
CA MET A 94 -13.01 -2.18 5.06
C MET A 94 -13.35 -0.83 5.73
N GLY A 95 -13.83 0.17 4.96
CA GLY A 95 -14.12 1.50 5.47
C GLY A 95 -12.89 2.35 5.80
N SER A 96 -11.71 1.90 5.39
CA SER A 96 -10.44 2.62 5.57
C SER A 96 -10.31 3.84 4.65
N ASP A 97 -9.20 4.56 4.79
CA ASP A 97 -8.82 5.66 3.90
C ASP A 97 -8.24 5.16 2.55
N MET A 98 -7.96 3.87 2.43
CA MET A 98 -7.47 3.22 1.22
C MET A 98 -8.62 2.72 0.36
N SER A 99 -8.62 3.04 -0.93
CA SER A 99 -9.54 2.44 -1.90
C SER A 99 -9.02 1.10 -2.41
N CYS A 100 -9.92 0.32 -3.06
CA CYS A 100 -9.49 -0.89 -3.75
C CYS A 100 -8.50 -0.57 -4.88
N ASN A 101 -8.66 0.55 -5.58
CA ASN A 101 -7.67 1.02 -6.56
C ASN A 101 -6.29 1.24 -5.95
N ASP A 102 -6.22 1.85 -4.77
CA ASP A 102 -4.95 2.04 -4.06
C ASP A 102 -4.27 0.71 -3.76
N MET A 103 -5.06 -0.28 -3.34
CA MET A 103 -4.57 -1.63 -3.03
C MET A 103 -4.10 -2.38 -4.29
N MET A 104 -4.68 -2.08 -5.45
CA MET A 104 -4.37 -2.74 -6.72
C MET A 104 -3.13 -2.18 -7.42
N GLU A 105 -2.73 -0.94 -7.14
CA GLU A 105 -1.63 -0.28 -7.84
C GLU A 105 -0.30 -0.50 -7.13
N ASP A 106 0.37 -1.60 -7.48
CA ASP A 106 1.66 -2.01 -6.94
C ASP A 106 2.79 -1.96 -7.98
N ARG A 107 2.51 -1.50 -9.20
CA ARG A 107 3.53 -1.44 -10.25
C ARG A 107 4.70 -0.53 -9.84
N PRO A 108 5.95 -0.83 -10.25
CA PRO A 108 7.11 0.00 -9.95
C PRO A 108 6.90 1.46 -10.35
N LEU A 109 7.31 2.40 -9.50
CA LEU A 109 7.13 3.82 -9.75
C LEU A 109 7.79 4.29 -11.06
N MET A 110 8.91 3.70 -11.44
CA MET A 110 9.59 4.04 -12.71
C MET A 110 8.78 3.69 -13.95
N GLU A 111 7.90 2.68 -13.87
CA GLU A 111 7.02 2.33 -14.98
C GLU A 111 5.88 3.36 -15.13
N LEU A 112 5.43 3.91 -14.03
CA LEU A 112 4.23 4.75 -13.95
C LEU A 112 4.52 6.24 -14.07
N TYR A 113 5.68 6.70 -13.59
CA TYR A 113 5.97 8.12 -13.42
C TYR A 113 7.31 8.53 -14.00
N ASP A 114 7.34 9.76 -14.54
CA ASP A 114 8.55 10.52 -14.72
C ASP A 114 8.86 11.23 -13.41
N ALA A 115 10.11 11.13 -12.96
CA ALA A 115 10.53 11.65 -11.67
C ALA A 115 11.66 12.66 -11.81
N LYS A 116 11.63 13.71 -10.97
CA LYS A 116 12.71 14.69 -10.84
C LYS A 116 12.92 15.08 -9.38
N LEU A 117 14.16 15.39 -9.02
CA LEU A 117 14.47 15.96 -7.71
C LEU A 117 14.21 17.47 -7.75
N GLU A 118 13.51 17.97 -6.73
CA GLU A 118 13.32 19.42 -6.50
C GLU A 118 14.39 19.99 -5.56
N GLY A 119 14.99 19.16 -4.71
CA GLY A 119 15.97 19.60 -3.72
C GLY A 119 16.09 18.62 -2.56
N SER A 120 16.61 19.13 -1.47
CA SER A 120 16.78 18.39 -0.22
C SER A 120 16.29 19.22 0.95
N VAL A 121 15.88 18.54 2.01
CA VAL A 121 15.41 19.16 3.27
C VAL A 121 15.77 18.26 4.45
N GLU A 122 16.07 18.86 5.57
CA GLU A 122 16.22 18.14 6.84
C GLU A 122 14.85 18.10 7.53
N ILE A 123 14.44 16.90 7.95
CA ILE A 123 13.22 16.65 8.73
C ILE A 123 13.63 15.78 9.93
N ASP A 124 13.35 16.27 11.14
CA ASP A 124 13.66 15.58 12.40
C ASP A 124 15.13 15.10 12.50
N GLY A 125 16.06 15.95 12.05
CA GLY A 125 17.50 15.69 12.07
C GLY A 125 17.99 14.69 11.02
N ARG A 126 17.18 14.39 9.99
CA ARG A 126 17.51 13.47 8.91
C ARG A 126 17.36 14.13 7.54
N ASP A 127 18.32 13.91 6.68
CA ASP A 127 18.34 14.45 5.32
C ASP A 127 17.37 13.69 4.41
N HIS A 128 16.56 14.43 3.67
CA HIS A 128 15.62 13.89 2.67
C HIS A 128 15.82 14.55 1.31
N TRP A 129 15.65 13.78 0.25
CA TRP A 129 15.36 14.34 -1.07
C TRP A 129 13.87 14.66 -1.19
N ILE A 130 13.57 15.73 -1.93
CA ILE A 130 12.20 16.02 -2.38
C ILE A 130 12.11 15.61 -3.82
N MET A 131 11.20 14.67 -4.12
CA MET A 131 10.99 14.13 -5.46
C MET A 131 9.58 14.44 -5.95
N LEU A 132 9.48 14.96 -7.17
CA LEU A 132 8.22 15.08 -7.89
C LEU A 132 8.08 13.95 -8.89
N LEU A 133 6.85 13.40 -8.96
CA LEU A 133 6.48 12.34 -9.89
C LEU A 133 5.26 12.78 -10.70
N GLU A 134 5.36 12.69 -12.03
CA GLU A 134 4.27 12.97 -12.96
C GLU A 134 3.94 11.71 -13.76
N ALA A 135 2.66 11.36 -13.84
CA ALA A 135 2.20 10.16 -14.51
C ALA A 135 2.56 10.14 -15.99
N LYS A 136 3.13 9.03 -16.45
CA LYS A 136 3.45 8.77 -17.87
C LYS A 136 2.22 8.44 -18.69
N GLU A 137 1.19 7.90 -18.05
CA GLU A 137 -0.04 7.44 -18.69
C GLU A 137 -1.29 8.05 -18.07
N LYS A 138 -2.39 8.04 -18.85
CA LYS A 138 -3.70 8.45 -18.33
C LYS A 138 -4.33 7.33 -17.50
N GLY A 139 -5.17 7.71 -16.55
CA GLY A 139 -5.97 6.75 -15.78
C GLY A 139 -5.38 6.35 -14.43
N LEU A 140 -4.17 6.80 -14.08
CA LEU A 140 -3.65 6.64 -12.73
C LEU A 140 -4.48 7.44 -11.72
N SER A 141 -4.70 6.87 -10.55
CA SER A 141 -5.48 7.53 -9.48
C SER A 141 -4.85 8.84 -9.04
N TYR A 142 -3.51 8.93 -9.09
CA TYR A 142 -2.75 10.10 -8.67
C TYR A 142 -1.78 10.54 -9.77
N PRO A 143 -2.21 11.44 -10.67
CA PRO A 143 -1.36 11.92 -11.78
C PRO A 143 -0.10 12.65 -11.33
N LYS A 144 -0.10 13.20 -10.12
CA LYS A 144 1.07 13.86 -9.52
C LYS A 144 1.30 13.37 -8.11
N ARG A 145 2.57 13.19 -7.76
CA ARG A 145 3.01 12.84 -6.42
C ARG A 145 4.19 13.68 -6.00
N ARG A 146 4.31 13.93 -4.72
CA ARG A 146 5.49 14.53 -4.10
C ARG A 146 5.92 13.64 -2.95
N ALA A 147 7.18 13.23 -2.94
CA ALA A 147 7.72 12.32 -1.96
C ALA A 147 8.93 12.94 -1.25
N TRP A 148 9.02 12.72 0.05
CA TRP A 148 10.20 13.05 0.88
C TRP A 148 10.90 11.74 1.21
N ILE A 149 12.07 11.54 0.60
CA ILE A 149 12.80 10.27 0.66
C ILE A 149 13.98 10.43 1.59
N ASP A 150 14.00 9.66 2.67
CA ASP A 150 15.14 9.63 3.61
C ASP A 150 16.38 9.11 2.89
N LYS A 151 17.49 9.85 2.99
CA LYS A 151 18.71 9.53 2.24
C LYS A 151 19.47 8.31 2.74
N GLU A 152 19.25 7.90 3.98
CA GLU A 152 19.87 6.71 4.57
C GLU A 152 18.98 5.48 4.41
N TYR A 153 17.69 5.61 4.74
CA TYR A 153 16.75 4.49 4.65
C TYR A 153 16.32 4.19 3.22
N LEU A 154 16.42 5.16 2.32
CA LEU A 154 15.92 5.05 0.94
C LEU A 154 14.45 4.62 0.93
N LEU A 155 13.66 5.30 1.75
CA LEU A 155 12.23 5.10 1.90
C LEU A 155 11.49 6.43 1.78
N PRO A 156 10.28 6.45 1.16
CA PRO A 156 9.45 7.63 1.07
C PRO A 156 8.73 7.85 2.40
N MET A 157 9.39 8.54 3.33
CA MET A 157 8.88 8.75 4.68
C MET A 157 7.57 9.53 4.72
N LYS A 158 7.34 10.38 3.72
CA LYS A 158 6.10 11.12 3.50
C LYS A 158 5.82 11.21 2.01
N GLU A 159 4.55 11.12 1.64
CA GLU A 159 4.07 11.38 0.28
C GLU A 159 2.79 12.22 0.28
N GLU A 160 2.64 13.05 -0.73
CA GLU A 160 1.41 13.77 -1.07
C GLU A 160 0.95 13.33 -2.45
N LEU A 161 -0.32 12.94 -2.57
CA LEU A 161 -0.91 12.37 -3.78
C LEU A 161 -1.99 13.32 -4.30
N TYR A 162 -1.81 13.81 -5.54
CA TYR A 162 -2.60 14.90 -6.11
C TYR A 162 -3.43 14.46 -7.31
N ALA A 163 -4.59 15.10 -7.46
CA ALA A 163 -5.36 15.09 -8.70
C ALA A 163 -4.64 15.90 -9.80
N LYS A 164 -5.06 15.71 -11.04
CA LYS A 164 -4.56 16.49 -12.20
C LYS A 164 -4.72 18.01 -11.98
N SER A 165 -5.76 18.43 -11.28
CA SER A 165 -6.02 19.84 -10.92
C SER A 165 -5.01 20.41 -9.92
N GLY A 166 -4.17 19.57 -9.31
CA GLY A 166 -3.30 19.98 -8.21
C GLY A 166 -3.95 19.87 -6.82
N LYS A 167 -5.20 19.40 -6.74
CA LYS A 167 -5.86 19.18 -5.45
C LYS A 167 -5.24 18.01 -4.71
N LEU A 168 -4.86 18.20 -3.45
CA LEU A 168 -4.37 17.14 -2.58
C LEU A 168 -5.49 16.17 -2.25
N LEU A 169 -5.32 14.90 -2.61
CA LEU A 169 -6.31 13.84 -2.42
C LEU A 169 -5.98 12.96 -1.22
N LYS A 170 -4.73 12.53 -1.14
CA LYS A 170 -4.24 11.60 -0.10
C LYS A 170 -2.88 12.01 0.40
N THR A 171 -2.58 11.63 1.62
CA THR A 171 -1.22 11.67 2.18
C THR A 171 -0.85 10.30 2.71
N ALA A 172 0.43 9.97 2.64
CA ALA A 172 1.00 8.75 3.19
C ALA A 172 2.23 9.09 4.02
N SER A 173 2.45 8.35 5.07
CA SER A 173 3.67 8.43 5.87
C SER A 173 4.05 7.08 6.45
N MET A 174 5.32 6.92 6.81
CA MET A 174 5.82 5.70 7.45
C MET A 174 6.71 6.06 8.63
N ASP A 175 6.70 5.19 9.62
CA ASP A 175 7.59 5.28 10.78
C ASP A 175 7.96 3.89 11.33
N GLY A 176 8.71 3.89 12.45
CA GLY A 176 9.16 2.65 13.05
C GLY A 176 10.06 1.84 12.13
N ILE A 177 10.98 2.49 11.41
CA ILE A 177 11.85 1.86 10.43
C ILE A 177 12.80 0.89 11.12
N LYS A 178 12.88 -0.33 10.61
CA LYS A 178 13.80 -1.37 11.07
C LYS A 178 14.37 -2.17 9.91
N LYS A 179 15.48 -2.86 10.14
CA LYS A 179 16.02 -3.82 9.16
C LYS A 179 15.32 -5.16 9.28
N VAL A 180 14.83 -5.67 8.14
CA VAL A 180 14.26 -7.01 8.01
C VAL A 180 14.95 -7.69 6.84
N GLN A 181 15.66 -8.76 7.10
CA GLN A 181 16.45 -9.49 6.06
C GLN A 181 17.34 -8.55 5.22
N GLY A 182 17.98 -7.56 5.89
CA GLY A 182 18.87 -6.59 5.25
C GLY A 182 18.19 -5.41 4.58
N ARG A 183 16.87 -5.34 4.54
CA ARG A 183 16.07 -4.24 3.97
C ARG A 183 15.61 -3.29 5.06
N TRP A 184 15.65 -1.99 4.80
CA TRP A 184 14.93 -1.03 5.61
C TRP A 184 13.44 -1.14 5.32
N PHE A 185 12.61 -1.33 6.36
CA PHE A 185 11.18 -1.53 6.20
C PHE A 185 10.40 -0.84 7.34
N PRO A 186 9.26 -0.17 7.04
CA PRO A 186 8.45 0.48 8.05
C PRO A 186 7.65 -0.56 8.87
N THR A 187 7.58 -0.34 10.18
CA THR A 187 6.66 -1.12 11.04
C THR A 187 5.28 -0.50 11.12
N ARG A 188 5.15 0.78 10.73
CA ARG A 188 3.89 1.50 10.70
C ARG A 188 3.78 2.33 9.44
N PHE A 189 2.63 2.25 8.81
CA PHE A 189 2.26 3.01 7.63
C PHE A 189 0.93 3.73 7.88
N ILE A 190 0.83 5.01 7.55
CA ILE A 190 -0.39 5.80 7.69
C ILE A 190 -0.81 6.30 6.31
N PHE A 191 -2.07 6.09 5.98
CA PHE A 191 -2.68 6.55 4.74
C PHE A 191 -3.93 7.37 5.08
N LYS A 192 -4.03 8.61 4.58
CA LYS A 192 -5.09 9.52 4.92
C LYS A 192 -5.78 10.07 3.67
N ASP A 193 -7.10 9.97 3.65
CA ASP A 193 -7.95 10.62 2.67
C ASP A 193 -8.20 12.07 3.09
N GLU A 194 -7.59 13.02 2.38
CA GLU A 194 -7.67 14.44 2.68
C GLU A 194 -9.04 15.06 2.34
N LEU A 195 -9.88 14.33 1.60
CA LEU A 195 -11.25 14.74 1.30
C LEU A 195 -12.24 14.38 2.41
N LYS A 196 -11.88 13.45 3.29
CA LYS A 196 -12.69 13.09 4.46
C LYS A 196 -12.45 14.11 5.56
N ARG A 197 -13.50 14.87 5.88
CA ARG A 197 -13.44 15.83 6.99
C ARG A 197 -13.11 15.11 8.31
N ASN A 198 -12.13 15.64 9.04
CA ASN A 198 -11.69 15.14 10.34
C ASN A 198 -11.18 13.68 10.33
N SER A 199 -10.75 13.16 9.17
CA SER A 199 -10.08 11.88 9.14
C SER A 199 -8.75 11.95 9.90
N LYS A 200 -8.49 10.94 10.74
CA LYS A 200 -7.19 10.73 11.39
C LYS A 200 -6.26 9.87 10.55
N GLY A 201 -6.75 9.42 9.37
CA GLY A 201 -6.07 8.43 8.55
C GLY A 201 -6.31 7.00 9.03
N THR A 202 -5.81 6.07 8.24
CA THR A 202 -5.80 4.64 8.57
C THR A 202 -4.36 4.21 8.79
N GLU A 203 -4.12 3.46 9.85
CA GLU A 203 -2.80 2.96 10.20
C GLU A 203 -2.69 1.48 9.84
N TRP A 204 -1.60 1.09 9.22
CA TRP A 204 -1.17 -0.30 9.08
C TRP A 204 0.02 -0.53 9.99
N ILE A 205 -0.14 -1.44 10.94
CA ILE A 205 0.91 -1.86 11.85
C ILE A 205 1.36 -3.24 11.37
N MET A 206 2.60 -3.32 10.89
CA MET A 206 3.18 -4.54 10.37
C MET A 206 3.57 -5.45 11.52
N GLY A 207 3.12 -6.70 11.47
CA GLY A 207 3.51 -7.75 12.39
C GLY A 207 4.76 -8.48 11.88
N GLU A 208 4.72 -9.81 11.94
CA GLU A 208 5.78 -10.64 11.37
C GLU A 208 5.78 -10.50 9.85
N ILE A 209 6.96 -10.32 9.28
CA ILE A 209 7.18 -10.26 7.85
C ILE A 209 8.34 -11.15 7.44
N GLN A 210 8.14 -11.92 6.37
CA GLN A 210 9.15 -12.71 5.69
C GLN A 210 9.20 -12.28 4.22
N PHE A 211 10.35 -11.77 3.79
CA PHE A 211 10.64 -11.51 2.38
C PHE A 211 11.22 -12.74 1.70
N ASP A 212 11.04 -12.82 0.39
CA ASP A 212 11.57 -13.86 -0.48
C ASP A 212 11.18 -15.28 -0.01
N ALA A 213 9.98 -15.40 0.57
CA ALA A 213 9.39 -16.66 0.96
C ALA A 213 8.96 -17.46 -0.27
N ASP A 214 9.07 -18.79 -0.18
CA ASP A 214 8.53 -19.68 -1.20
C ASP A 214 7.02 -19.82 -0.99
N ILE A 215 6.24 -19.23 -1.91
CA ILE A 215 4.78 -19.25 -1.86
C ILE A 215 4.29 -20.06 -3.07
N PRO A 216 3.58 -21.19 -2.83
CA PRO A 216 3.08 -22.01 -3.95
C PRO A 216 2.03 -21.26 -4.76
N GLU A 217 2.04 -21.42 -6.07
CA GLU A 217 1.06 -20.81 -7.00
C GLU A 217 -0.39 -21.13 -6.62
N SER A 218 -0.63 -22.32 -6.06
CA SER A 218 -1.95 -22.74 -5.59
C SER A 218 -2.54 -21.82 -4.49
N ARG A 219 -1.72 -20.99 -3.85
CA ARG A 219 -2.21 -19.95 -2.91
C ARG A 219 -3.12 -18.95 -3.62
N PHE A 220 -2.87 -18.66 -4.89
CA PHE A 220 -3.54 -17.62 -5.67
C PHE A 220 -4.63 -18.15 -6.59
N GLU A 221 -5.22 -19.28 -6.28
CA GLU A 221 -6.35 -19.84 -7.00
C GLU A 221 -7.68 -19.32 -6.45
N LYS A 222 -8.63 -18.99 -7.33
CA LYS A 222 -10.00 -18.57 -6.91
C LYS A 222 -10.67 -19.58 -5.98
N GLY A 223 -10.39 -20.89 -6.17
CA GLY A 223 -10.92 -21.93 -5.29
C GLY A 223 -10.50 -21.82 -3.83
N ARG A 224 -9.40 -21.13 -3.54
CA ARG A 224 -8.94 -20.87 -2.18
C ARG A 224 -9.81 -19.87 -1.41
N LEU A 225 -10.57 -19.04 -2.12
CA LEU A 225 -11.44 -18.06 -1.49
C LEU A 225 -12.55 -18.71 -0.65
N ARG A 226 -13.00 -19.92 -0.99
CA ARG A 226 -14.04 -20.66 -0.27
C ARG A 226 -13.53 -21.70 0.72
N LYS A 227 -12.22 -21.91 0.80
CA LYS A 227 -11.56 -22.90 1.70
C LYS A 227 -11.00 -22.20 2.97
#